data_49e88805134ecc6a6421131ab6abce83
#
_entry.id   49e88805134ecc6a6421131ab6abce83
#
_cell.length_a   1.000
_cell.length_b   1.000
_cell.length_c   1.000
_cell.angle_alpha   90.00
_cell.angle_beta   90.00
_cell.angle_gamma   90.00
#
_symmetry.space_group_name_H-M   'P 1'
#
loop_
_entity.id
_entity.type
_entity.pdbx_description
1 polymer ?
#
loop_
_entity_poly.entity_id
_entity_poly.type
_entity_poly.pdbx_seq_one_letter_code
_entity_poly.pdbx_strand_id
1 'polypeptide(L)'
;MAAPPPHTPSPAALPDPGSTRGCGRCSGDLLRAARTGLALRVARFRAAEGAMAAVEFALILPTLLLIMFASIQIVAYIDATRKVELVAHSISQMISQAAPPRNTTVAQVNAADLHFSYDSALVLFPYVMKDAKRRGVAWWQTISINYAAIQFRARNAACQSRTDTSGDLSACYDANVVWTSTGTHQPASGENYRPCNLAQLPADDDASPNRATLPRSSYGPGSLVAIDVVFDFQPTFGSGFVPAIRIARSAYVLPRYASLVNYDTTNNTGIATRCTGF
;
A
#
# COMPACT_ATOMS: atom_id res chain seq x y z
N MET A 1 -18.54 12.59 50.69
CA MET A 1 -19.79 11.90 50.27
C MET A 1 -19.41 10.54 49.71
N ALA A 2 -19.58 9.51 50.50
CA ALA A 2 -19.19 8.14 50.14
C ALA A 2 -20.41 7.41 49.54
N ALA A 3 -20.20 6.69 48.44
CA ALA A 3 -21.20 5.87 47.80
C ALA A 3 -21.41 4.53 48.58
N PRO A 4 -22.62 3.99 48.63
CA PRO A 4 -22.91 2.73 49.36
C PRO A 4 -22.52 1.51 48.52
N PRO A 5 -22.24 0.35 49.17
CA PRO A 5 -21.82 -0.87 48.51
C PRO A 5 -23.01 -1.63 47.90
N PRO A 6 -22.78 -2.50 46.90
CA PRO A 6 -23.82 -3.28 46.25
C PRO A 6 -24.26 -4.50 47.08
N HIS A 7 -25.59 -4.75 47.07
CA HIS A 7 -26.24 -5.87 47.71
C HIS A 7 -25.92 -7.22 47.01
N THR A 8 -25.47 -8.19 47.78
CA THR A 8 -25.37 -9.60 47.40
C THR A 8 -26.73 -10.29 47.49
N PRO A 9 -27.17 -11.05 46.47
CA PRO A 9 -28.36 -11.89 46.61
C PRO A 9 -28.02 -13.22 47.29
N SER A 10 -28.94 -13.62 48.17
CA SER A 10 -28.97 -14.86 48.98
C SER A 10 -29.12 -16.11 48.11
N PRO A 11 -28.53 -17.26 48.48
CA PRO A 11 -28.62 -18.49 47.70
C PRO A 11 -29.98 -19.18 47.90
N ALA A 12 -30.61 -19.54 46.78
CA ALA A 12 -31.81 -20.35 46.74
C ALA A 12 -31.46 -21.83 47.00
N ALA A 13 -32.30 -22.48 47.79
CA ALA A 13 -32.19 -23.85 48.25
C ALA A 13 -32.25 -24.87 47.08
N LEU A 14 -31.39 -25.88 47.16
CA LEU A 14 -31.39 -27.09 46.33
C LEU A 14 -32.57 -28.01 46.69
N PRO A 15 -33.27 -28.61 45.71
CA PRO A 15 -34.20 -29.72 45.98
C PRO A 15 -33.48 -31.08 45.98
N ASP A 16 -33.95 -31.96 46.79
CA ASP A 16 -33.51 -33.34 47.11
C ASP A 16 -33.37 -34.24 45.86
N PRO A 17 -32.37 -35.13 45.80
CA PRO A 17 -32.27 -36.16 44.77
C PRO A 17 -32.90 -37.50 45.28
N GLY A 18 -34.10 -37.77 44.87
CA GLY A 18 -34.71 -39.04 45.20
C GLY A 18 -35.84 -39.42 44.27
N SER A 19 -35.56 -40.07 43.16
CA SER A 19 -36.34 -41.16 42.57
C SER A 19 -35.80 -41.56 41.19
N THR A 20 -34.86 -42.48 41.17
CA THR A 20 -34.49 -43.24 39.96
C THR A 20 -35.56 -44.27 39.66
N ARG A 21 -36.45 -43.95 38.67
CA ARG A 21 -37.17 -45.00 37.97
C ARG A 21 -36.68 -45.05 36.56
N GLY A 22 -36.00 -46.14 36.22
CA GLY A 22 -35.43 -46.42 34.94
C GLY A 22 -36.44 -46.39 33.77
N CYS A 23 -36.19 -45.59 32.77
CA CYS A 23 -36.85 -45.71 31.51
C CYS A 23 -35.79 -46.00 30.43
N GLY A 24 -35.37 -47.27 30.39
CA GLY A 24 -34.34 -47.77 29.45
C GLY A 24 -34.83 -48.03 28.05
N ARG A 25 -35.99 -47.49 27.60
CA ARG A 25 -36.53 -47.71 26.24
C ARG A 25 -36.94 -46.45 25.47
N CYS A 26 -36.90 -45.28 26.08
CA CYS A 26 -37.36 -44.06 25.39
C CYS A 26 -36.31 -43.38 24.47
N SER A 27 -35.04 -43.79 24.49
CA SER A 27 -34.00 -43.13 23.73
C SER A 27 -33.94 -43.59 22.25
N GLY A 28 -34.40 -44.81 21.95
CA GLY A 28 -34.39 -45.36 20.59
C GLY A 28 -35.51 -44.84 19.70
N ASP A 29 -36.67 -44.58 20.30
CA ASP A 29 -37.86 -44.18 19.55
C ASP A 29 -37.86 -42.69 19.17
N LEU A 30 -37.26 -41.82 19.97
CA LEU A 30 -37.10 -40.40 19.67
C LEU A 30 -36.13 -40.17 18.50
N LEU A 31 -35.06 -40.96 18.42
CA LEU A 31 -34.10 -40.87 17.28
C LEU A 31 -34.68 -41.44 15.99
N ARG A 32 -35.55 -42.48 16.08
CA ARG A 32 -36.27 -43.00 14.92
C ARG A 32 -37.37 -42.05 14.44
N ALA A 33 -38.13 -41.44 15.34
CA ALA A 33 -39.14 -40.44 15.02
C ALA A 33 -38.52 -39.17 14.38
N ALA A 34 -37.36 -38.71 14.89
CA ALA A 34 -36.63 -37.60 14.32
C ALA A 34 -36.10 -37.92 12.90
N ARG A 35 -35.57 -39.12 12.68
CA ARG A 35 -35.09 -39.57 11.36
C ARG A 35 -36.20 -39.72 10.34
N THR A 36 -37.36 -40.29 10.71
CA THR A 36 -38.50 -40.41 9.84
C THR A 36 -39.15 -39.05 9.56
N GLY A 37 -39.21 -38.15 10.53
CA GLY A 37 -39.70 -36.79 10.32
C GLY A 37 -38.80 -35.95 9.36
N LEU A 38 -37.47 -36.10 9.47
CA LEU A 38 -36.53 -35.45 8.56
C LEU A 38 -36.62 -36.02 7.14
N ALA A 39 -36.69 -37.35 7.00
CA ALA A 39 -36.83 -38.03 5.71
C ALA A 39 -38.13 -37.65 4.98
N LEU A 40 -39.26 -37.55 5.69
CA LEU A 40 -40.53 -37.09 5.13
C LEU A 40 -40.51 -35.62 4.70
N ARG A 41 -39.82 -34.76 5.44
CA ARG A 41 -39.62 -33.33 5.07
C ARG A 41 -38.75 -33.21 3.82
N VAL A 42 -37.67 -33.95 3.74
CA VAL A 42 -36.80 -34.01 2.53
C VAL A 42 -37.53 -34.59 1.34
N ALA A 43 -38.36 -35.65 1.55
CA ALA A 43 -39.18 -36.25 0.45
C ALA A 43 -40.28 -35.28 -0.05
N ARG A 44 -40.92 -34.53 0.83
CA ARG A 44 -41.87 -33.47 0.46
C ARG A 44 -41.18 -32.30 -0.22
N PHE A 45 -39.98 -31.95 0.20
CA PHE A 45 -39.19 -30.89 -0.45
C PHE A 45 -38.78 -31.29 -1.88
N ARG A 46 -38.42 -32.58 -2.08
CA ARG A 46 -38.09 -33.12 -3.42
C ARG A 46 -39.30 -33.26 -4.36
N ALA A 47 -40.48 -33.44 -3.83
CA ALA A 47 -41.70 -33.58 -4.61
C ALA A 47 -42.38 -32.25 -4.96
N ALA A 48 -41.92 -31.14 -4.40
CA ALA A 48 -42.43 -29.80 -4.71
C ALA A 48 -41.67 -29.24 -5.92
N GLU A 49 -42.34 -29.00 -7.05
CA GLU A 49 -41.75 -28.40 -8.27
C GLU A 49 -41.05 -27.04 -7.95
N GLY A 50 -41.55 -26.30 -6.97
CA GLY A 50 -40.90 -25.11 -6.46
C GLY A 50 -39.54 -25.32 -5.72
N ALA A 51 -39.24 -26.58 -5.32
CA ALA A 51 -37.96 -26.91 -4.68
C ALA A 51 -36.80 -26.97 -5.70
N MET A 52 -37.09 -27.28 -6.95
CA MET A 52 -36.07 -27.33 -8.01
C MET A 52 -35.47 -25.95 -8.27
N ALA A 53 -36.29 -24.90 -8.39
CA ALA A 53 -35.85 -23.54 -8.54
C ALA A 53 -35.03 -23.03 -7.32
N ALA A 54 -35.41 -23.45 -6.10
CA ALA A 54 -34.67 -23.08 -4.88
C ALA A 54 -33.30 -23.76 -4.84
N VAL A 55 -33.16 -25.00 -5.31
CA VAL A 55 -31.86 -25.70 -5.39
C VAL A 55 -30.97 -25.08 -6.47
N GLU A 56 -31.51 -24.76 -7.64
CA GLU A 56 -30.78 -24.05 -8.69
C GLU A 56 -30.25 -22.70 -8.20
N PHE A 57 -31.13 -21.91 -7.55
CA PHE A 57 -30.72 -20.63 -6.97
C PHE A 57 -29.64 -20.79 -5.90
N ALA A 58 -29.78 -21.80 -5.03
CA ALA A 58 -28.81 -22.09 -3.96
C ALA A 58 -27.42 -22.50 -4.50
N LEU A 59 -27.34 -23.09 -5.71
CA LEU A 59 -26.10 -23.43 -6.39
C LEU A 59 -25.48 -22.23 -7.11
N ILE A 60 -26.30 -21.37 -7.70
CA ILE A 60 -25.85 -20.21 -8.47
C ILE A 60 -25.44 -19.07 -7.53
N LEU A 61 -26.16 -18.86 -6.42
CA LEU A 61 -25.95 -17.75 -5.50
C LEU A 61 -24.50 -17.65 -4.96
N PRO A 62 -23.85 -18.72 -4.47
CA PRO A 62 -22.45 -18.64 -4.01
C PRO A 62 -21.50 -18.19 -5.11
N THR A 63 -21.70 -18.67 -6.35
CA THR A 63 -20.87 -18.29 -7.51
C THR A 63 -21.04 -16.80 -7.84
N LEU A 64 -22.28 -16.30 -7.86
CA LEU A 64 -22.57 -14.89 -8.08
C LEU A 64 -21.96 -14.00 -6.98
N LEU A 65 -22.06 -14.41 -5.72
CA LEU A 65 -21.44 -13.69 -4.61
C LEU A 65 -19.91 -13.64 -4.72
N LEU A 66 -19.27 -14.74 -5.10
CA LEU A 66 -17.83 -14.78 -5.34
C LEU A 66 -17.41 -13.81 -6.46
N ILE A 67 -18.13 -13.81 -7.58
CA ILE A 67 -17.87 -12.88 -8.70
C ILE A 67 -18.07 -11.43 -8.24
N MET A 68 -19.13 -11.15 -7.50
CA MET A 68 -19.40 -9.81 -6.97
C MET A 68 -18.28 -9.35 -6.03
N PHE A 69 -17.86 -10.14 -5.07
CA PHE A 69 -16.78 -9.79 -4.15
C PHE A 69 -15.44 -9.65 -4.87
N ALA A 70 -15.14 -10.53 -5.83
CA ALA A 70 -13.93 -10.42 -6.64
C ALA A 70 -13.91 -9.11 -7.45
N SER A 71 -15.03 -8.74 -8.06
CA SER A 71 -15.16 -7.50 -8.82
C SER A 71 -14.92 -6.26 -7.96
N ILE A 72 -15.48 -6.21 -6.74
CA ILE A 72 -15.26 -5.13 -5.79
C ILE A 72 -13.76 -5.00 -5.44
N GLN A 73 -13.08 -6.12 -5.23
CA GLN A 73 -11.65 -6.12 -4.91
C GLN A 73 -10.78 -5.63 -6.08
N ILE A 74 -11.11 -6.03 -7.30
CA ILE A 74 -10.40 -5.58 -8.50
C ILE A 74 -10.55 -4.06 -8.66
N VAL A 75 -11.75 -3.52 -8.51
CA VAL A 75 -11.99 -2.07 -8.58
C VAL A 75 -11.20 -1.34 -7.51
N ALA A 76 -11.21 -1.83 -6.27
CA ALA A 76 -10.45 -1.23 -5.17
C ALA A 76 -8.93 -1.26 -5.44
N TYR A 77 -8.41 -2.34 -6.02
CA TYR A 77 -7.00 -2.45 -6.41
C TYR A 77 -6.62 -1.46 -7.52
N ILE A 78 -7.46 -1.34 -8.55
CA ILE A 78 -7.23 -0.39 -9.65
C ILE A 78 -7.25 1.05 -9.13
N ASP A 79 -8.21 1.39 -8.25
CA ASP A 79 -8.28 2.72 -7.64
C ASP A 79 -7.05 3.01 -6.79
N ALA A 80 -6.63 2.05 -5.95
CA ALA A 80 -5.41 2.18 -5.15
C ALA A 80 -4.17 2.40 -6.04
N THR A 81 -4.04 1.67 -7.14
CA THR A 81 -2.93 1.83 -8.10
C THR A 81 -2.89 3.23 -8.69
N ARG A 82 -4.02 3.76 -9.15
CA ARG A 82 -4.13 5.13 -9.68
C ARG A 82 -3.82 6.19 -8.63
N LYS A 83 -4.25 5.97 -7.37
CA LYS A 83 -3.97 6.89 -6.27
C LYS A 83 -2.49 6.92 -5.89
N VAL A 84 -1.82 5.77 -5.88
CA VAL A 84 -0.36 5.69 -5.66
C VAL A 84 0.40 6.46 -6.75
N GLU A 85 0.01 6.32 -8.01
CA GLU A 85 0.57 7.07 -9.13
C GLU A 85 0.32 8.58 -8.99
N LEU A 86 -0.90 8.98 -8.63
CA LEU A 86 -1.24 10.37 -8.37
C LEU A 86 -0.38 10.97 -7.25
N VAL A 87 -0.17 10.23 -6.16
CA VAL A 87 0.69 10.66 -5.04
C VAL A 87 2.12 10.88 -5.54
N ALA A 88 2.69 9.91 -6.28
CA ALA A 88 4.03 10.01 -6.82
C ALA A 88 4.20 11.25 -7.72
N HIS A 89 3.27 11.47 -8.64
CA HIS A 89 3.29 12.63 -9.53
C HIS A 89 3.08 13.96 -8.79
N SER A 90 2.14 14.03 -7.86
CA SER A 90 1.88 15.27 -7.12
C SER A 90 3.07 15.68 -6.28
N ILE A 91 3.67 14.75 -5.57
CA ILE A 91 4.87 15.01 -4.76
C ILE A 91 6.06 15.39 -5.66
N SER A 92 6.25 14.71 -6.79
CA SER A 92 7.32 15.04 -7.71
C SER A 92 7.21 16.48 -8.25
N GLN A 93 5.98 16.93 -8.53
CA GLN A 93 5.72 18.31 -8.94
C GLN A 93 6.03 19.31 -7.82
N MET A 94 5.66 19.01 -6.56
CA MET A 94 6.00 19.88 -5.43
C MET A 94 7.50 20.07 -5.29
N ILE A 95 8.27 18.99 -5.29
CA ILE A 95 9.73 19.04 -5.13
C ILE A 95 10.42 19.70 -6.36
N SER A 96 9.95 19.43 -7.57
CA SER A 96 10.53 19.99 -8.80
C SER A 96 10.34 21.51 -8.92
N GLN A 97 9.39 22.08 -8.22
CA GLN A 97 9.11 23.53 -8.21
C GLN A 97 9.98 24.30 -7.22
N ALA A 98 10.86 23.64 -6.48
CA ALA A 98 11.78 24.33 -5.58
C ALA A 98 12.59 25.37 -6.36
N ALA A 99 12.52 26.62 -5.90
CA ALA A 99 13.23 27.74 -6.53
C ALA A 99 14.61 27.89 -5.94
N PRO A 100 15.64 28.16 -6.75
CA PRO A 100 16.98 28.42 -6.25
C PRO A 100 17.01 29.79 -5.55
N PRO A 101 17.82 29.97 -4.50
CA PRO A 101 18.13 31.28 -3.93
C PRO A 101 18.70 32.21 -4.97
N ARG A 102 18.61 33.54 -4.72
CA ARG A 102 19.16 34.54 -5.63
C ARG A 102 20.64 34.27 -5.93
N ASN A 103 21.02 34.38 -7.20
CA ASN A 103 22.39 34.17 -7.71
C ASN A 103 22.90 32.72 -7.58
N THR A 104 22.00 31.74 -7.45
CA THR A 104 22.36 30.32 -7.49
C THR A 104 21.52 29.60 -8.54
N THR A 105 22.00 28.45 -9.01
CA THR A 105 21.27 27.56 -9.93
C THR A 105 20.79 26.30 -9.24
N VAL A 106 21.13 26.14 -7.97
CA VAL A 106 20.79 24.96 -7.16
C VAL A 106 19.68 25.34 -6.18
N ALA A 107 18.53 24.70 -6.31
CA ALA A 107 17.46 24.81 -5.35
C ALA A 107 17.74 23.93 -4.13
N GLN A 108 17.12 24.27 -3.01
CA GLN A 108 17.23 23.49 -1.79
C GLN A 108 15.84 23.12 -1.27
N VAL A 109 15.71 21.89 -0.85
CA VAL A 109 14.57 21.39 -0.08
C VAL A 109 15.05 20.95 1.30
N ASN A 110 14.26 21.19 2.30
CA ASN A 110 14.61 20.88 3.69
C ASN A 110 13.68 19.81 4.28
N ALA A 111 13.91 19.44 5.54
CA ALA A 111 13.10 18.42 6.21
C ALA A 111 11.61 18.80 6.28
N ALA A 112 11.28 20.10 6.49
CA ALA A 112 9.89 20.54 6.56
C ALA A 112 9.17 20.40 5.21
N ASP A 113 9.84 20.69 4.08
CA ASP A 113 9.31 20.52 2.75
C ASP A 113 9.01 19.05 2.46
N LEU A 114 9.90 18.15 2.88
CA LEU A 114 9.70 16.70 2.71
C LEU A 114 8.57 16.18 3.61
N HIS A 115 8.48 16.61 4.85
CA HIS A 115 7.37 16.26 5.74
C HIS A 115 6.03 16.76 5.19
N PHE A 116 5.98 18.01 4.74
CA PHE A 116 4.76 18.55 4.12
C PHE A 116 4.33 17.75 2.89
N SER A 117 5.27 17.43 2.01
CA SER A 117 4.98 16.63 0.81
C SER A 117 4.55 15.19 1.16
N TYR A 118 5.13 14.61 2.20
CA TYR A 118 4.77 13.30 2.71
C TYR A 118 3.35 13.29 3.30
N ASP A 119 3.02 14.28 4.12
CA ASP A 119 1.69 14.41 4.72
C ASP A 119 0.61 14.71 3.66
N SER A 120 0.97 15.35 2.55
CA SER A 120 0.05 15.59 1.43
C SER A 120 -0.48 14.28 0.82
N ALA A 121 0.25 13.17 0.95
CA ALA A 121 -0.21 11.87 0.51
C ALA A 121 -1.48 11.41 1.22
N LEU A 122 -1.70 11.80 2.48
CA LEU A 122 -2.93 11.50 3.24
C LEU A 122 -4.16 12.19 2.65
N VAL A 123 -3.96 13.39 2.11
CA VAL A 123 -5.04 14.15 1.45
C VAL A 123 -5.36 13.55 0.07
N LEU A 124 -4.32 13.19 -0.68
CA LEU A 124 -4.45 12.62 -2.03
C LEU A 124 -4.96 11.18 -2.01
N PHE A 125 -4.61 10.43 -0.96
CA PHE A 125 -4.95 9.02 -0.83
C PHE A 125 -5.45 8.69 0.60
N PRO A 126 -6.62 9.18 1.01
CA PRO A 126 -7.16 8.98 2.37
C PRO A 126 -7.45 7.52 2.72
N TYR A 127 -7.54 6.63 1.72
CA TYR A 127 -7.68 5.19 1.93
C TYR A 127 -6.54 4.60 2.77
N VAL A 128 -5.33 5.16 2.71
CA VAL A 128 -4.17 4.74 3.51
C VAL A 128 -4.51 4.74 5.01
N MET A 129 -5.17 5.79 5.51
CA MET A 129 -5.58 5.87 6.93
C MET A 129 -6.64 4.81 7.28
N LYS A 130 -7.61 4.61 6.38
CA LYS A 130 -8.65 3.59 6.58
C LYS A 130 -8.06 2.18 6.60
N ASP A 131 -7.13 1.91 5.69
CA ASP A 131 -6.45 0.61 5.60
C ASP A 131 -5.57 0.36 6.82
N ALA A 132 -4.78 1.33 7.24
CA ALA A 132 -3.95 1.27 8.44
C ALA A 132 -4.78 0.98 9.70
N LYS A 133 -5.90 1.70 9.89
CA LYS A 133 -6.84 1.47 11.00
C LYS A 133 -7.40 0.05 10.97
N ARG A 134 -7.78 -0.46 9.79
CA ARG A 134 -8.27 -1.83 9.62
C ARG A 134 -7.23 -2.88 10.01
N ARG A 135 -5.95 -2.61 9.67
CA ARG A 135 -4.81 -3.49 9.94
C ARG A 135 -4.26 -3.36 11.37
N GLY A 136 -4.70 -2.34 12.11
CA GLY A 136 -4.17 -2.06 13.46
C GLY A 136 -2.73 -1.59 13.47
N VAL A 137 -2.27 -0.95 12.40
CA VAL A 137 -0.91 -0.42 12.24
C VAL A 137 -0.92 1.10 12.06
N ALA A 138 0.22 1.74 12.25
CA ALA A 138 0.34 3.16 11.92
C ALA A 138 0.27 3.37 10.39
N TRP A 139 -0.32 4.47 9.93
CA TRP A 139 -0.53 4.72 8.51
C TRP A 139 0.77 4.76 7.70
N TRP A 140 1.83 5.27 8.29
CA TRP A 140 3.15 5.33 7.67
C TRP A 140 3.80 3.95 7.45
N GLN A 141 3.25 2.88 8.06
CA GLN A 141 3.68 1.51 7.83
C GLN A 141 3.01 0.86 6.60
N THR A 142 1.96 1.48 6.06
CA THR A 142 1.23 0.94 4.90
C THR A 142 1.67 1.56 3.59
N ILE A 143 2.23 2.77 3.62
CA ILE A 143 2.76 3.48 2.46
C ILE A 143 4.17 3.96 2.73
N SER A 144 5.04 3.83 1.77
CA SER A 144 6.41 4.31 1.80
C SER A 144 6.63 5.26 0.63
N ILE A 145 7.16 6.44 0.91
CA ILE A 145 7.46 7.47 -0.09
C ILE A 145 8.95 7.77 -0.01
N ASN A 146 9.69 7.37 -1.03
CA ASN A 146 11.12 7.54 -1.11
C ASN A 146 11.45 8.69 -2.06
N TYR A 147 12.34 9.55 -1.62
CA TYR A 147 12.82 10.71 -2.35
C TYR A 147 14.26 10.49 -2.76
N ALA A 148 14.63 10.89 -3.96
CA ALA A 148 16.02 10.96 -4.38
C ALA A 148 16.21 12.06 -5.41
N ALA A 149 17.30 12.83 -5.31
CA ALA A 149 17.77 13.64 -6.42
C ALA A 149 18.97 12.96 -7.06
N ILE A 150 18.98 12.95 -8.37
CA ILE A 150 19.96 12.26 -9.20
C ILE A 150 20.59 13.28 -10.13
N GLN A 151 21.91 13.32 -10.15
CA GLN A 151 22.66 14.14 -11.07
C GLN A 151 23.29 13.29 -12.17
N PHE A 152 23.11 13.71 -13.39
CA PHE A 152 23.73 13.10 -14.55
C PHE A 152 25.08 13.76 -14.85
N ARG A 153 26.11 12.94 -15.00
CA ARG A 153 27.46 13.39 -15.39
C ARG A 153 27.83 12.76 -16.72
N ALA A 154 28.24 13.57 -17.67
CA ALA A 154 28.71 13.08 -18.97
C ALA A 154 29.98 12.22 -18.77
N ARG A 155 30.01 11.04 -19.39
CA ARG A 155 31.12 10.10 -19.32
C ARG A 155 32.37 10.59 -20.03
N ASN A 156 32.20 11.42 -21.07
CA ASN A 156 33.29 11.94 -21.88
C ASN A 156 32.92 13.29 -22.52
N ALA A 157 33.93 13.94 -23.10
CA ALA A 157 33.76 15.27 -23.76
C ALA A 157 32.78 15.22 -24.95
N ALA A 158 32.70 14.12 -25.68
CA ALA A 158 31.79 14.00 -26.82
C ALA A 158 30.32 13.93 -26.33
N CYS A 159 30.05 13.30 -25.19
CA CYS A 159 28.75 13.31 -24.57
C CYS A 159 28.40 14.67 -23.96
N GLN A 160 29.38 15.39 -23.43
CA GLN A 160 29.18 16.74 -22.87
C GLN A 160 28.86 17.79 -23.97
N SER A 161 29.46 17.69 -25.12
CA SER A 161 29.24 18.59 -26.23
C SER A 161 28.08 18.23 -27.17
N ARG A 162 27.36 17.12 -26.82
CA ARG A 162 26.25 16.65 -27.63
C ARG A 162 25.07 17.62 -27.57
N THR A 163 24.65 18.13 -28.67
CA THR A 163 23.51 19.05 -28.82
C THR A 163 22.20 18.33 -29.11
N ASP A 164 22.27 17.15 -29.73
CA ASP A 164 21.09 16.32 -29.97
C ASP A 164 20.76 15.48 -28.72
N THR A 165 19.65 15.82 -28.12
CA THR A 165 19.10 15.14 -26.94
C THR A 165 17.89 14.25 -27.27
N SER A 166 17.59 14.06 -28.57
CA SER A 166 16.43 13.32 -29.07
C SER A 166 16.71 11.84 -29.08
N GLY A 167 17.08 11.11 -28.28
CA GLY A 167 17.36 9.68 -28.33
C GLY A 167 17.76 9.11 -26.98
N ASP A 168 18.10 7.85 -26.96
CA ASP A 168 18.64 7.21 -25.77
C ASP A 168 20.02 7.79 -25.43
N LEU A 169 20.11 8.51 -24.32
CA LEU A 169 21.34 9.11 -23.81
C LEU A 169 21.97 8.30 -22.67
N SER A 170 21.40 7.15 -22.33
CA SER A 170 21.85 6.34 -21.20
C SER A 170 23.31 5.84 -21.32
N ALA A 171 23.82 5.68 -22.53
CA ALA A 171 25.22 5.35 -22.78
C ALA A 171 26.16 6.53 -22.54
N CYS A 172 25.66 7.76 -22.58
CA CYS A 172 26.45 9.00 -22.47
C CYS A 172 26.56 9.53 -21.04
N TYR A 173 25.66 9.18 -20.14
CA TYR A 173 25.61 9.77 -18.82
C TYR A 173 25.67 8.71 -17.71
N ASP A 174 26.40 9.03 -16.65
CA ASP A 174 26.35 8.32 -15.38
C ASP A 174 25.37 9.04 -14.46
N ALA A 175 24.46 8.27 -13.83
CA ALA A 175 23.46 8.77 -12.94
C ALA A 175 23.87 8.51 -11.47
N ASN A 176 24.10 9.57 -10.71
CA ASN A 176 24.55 9.51 -9.32
C ASN A 176 23.52 10.11 -8.39
N VAL A 177 23.22 9.42 -7.28
CA VAL A 177 22.34 9.93 -6.24
C VAL A 177 23.05 11.03 -5.45
N VAL A 178 22.43 12.21 -5.40
CA VAL A 178 22.94 13.40 -4.67
C VAL A 178 22.48 13.41 -3.23
N TRP A 179 21.22 13.12 -3.01
CA TRP A 179 20.62 12.91 -1.71
C TRP A 179 19.46 11.95 -1.81
N THR A 180 19.10 11.35 -0.69
CA THR A 180 18.04 10.35 -0.63
C THR A 180 17.32 10.36 0.71
N SER A 181 16.08 9.89 0.74
CA SER A 181 15.36 9.63 2.00
C SER A 181 15.98 8.48 2.77
N THR A 182 15.84 8.50 4.10
CA THR A 182 16.43 7.49 5.00
C THR A 182 15.46 6.42 5.46
N GLY A 183 14.17 6.59 5.20
CA GLY A 183 13.11 5.76 5.76
C GLY A 183 12.70 6.15 7.19
N THR A 184 13.23 7.24 7.75
CA THR A 184 12.77 7.78 9.04
C THR A 184 11.29 8.13 8.95
N HIS A 185 10.52 7.69 9.93
CA HIS A 185 9.05 7.79 9.99
C HIS A 185 8.29 7.03 8.90
N GLN A 186 8.99 6.21 8.11
CA GLN A 186 8.39 5.31 7.13
C GLN A 186 9.30 4.10 6.92
N PRO A 187 8.77 2.92 6.60
CA PRO A 187 9.61 1.79 6.28
C PRO A 187 10.39 2.09 5.00
N ALA A 188 11.70 1.87 5.02
CA ALA A 188 12.49 1.88 3.81
C ALA A 188 11.98 0.74 2.91
N SER A 189 11.47 1.06 1.74
CA SER A 189 10.98 0.04 0.82
C SER A 189 12.11 -0.50 -0.02
N GLY A 190 12.71 -1.59 0.43
CA GLY A 190 13.87 -2.29 -0.13
C GLY A 190 14.20 -2.06 -1.60
N GLU A 191 13.29 -2.29 -2.51
CA GLU A 191 13.54 -2.20 -3.96
C GLU A 191 13.45 -0.79 -4.54
N ASN A 192 12.73 0.13 -3.90
CA ASN A 192 12.50 1.48 -4.41
C ASN A 192 13.26 2.57 -3.64
N TYR A 193 13.92 2.22 -2.55
CA TYR A 193 14.84 3.11 -1.86
C TYR A 193 16.16 3.22 -2.63
N ARG A 194 16.62 4.43 -2.97
CA ARG A 194 17.83 4.70 -3.77
C ARG A 194 18.99 5.14 -2.87
N PRO A 195 19.86 4.22 -2.43
CA PRO A 195 20.95 4.57 -1.52
C PRO A 195 22.06 5.38 -2.21
N CYS A 196 22.76 6.19 -1.45
CA CYS A 196 23.84 7.06 -1.91
C CYS A 196 24.95 6.36 -2.72
N ASN A 197 25.27 5.13 -2.36
CA ASN A 197 26.44 4.43 -2.91
C ASN A 197 26.06 3.46 -4.05
N LEU A 198 24.86 3.55 -4.57
CA LEU A 198 24.39 2.70 -5.64
C LEU A 198 24.23 3.51 -6.93
N ALA A 199 25.06 3.19 -7.93
CA ALA A 199 24.92 3.75 -9.25
C ALA A 199 23.56 3.39 -9.86
N GLN A 200 22.91 4.36 -10.49
CA GLN A 200 21.65 4.14 -11.17
C GLN A 200 21.91 3.67 -12.60
N LEU A 201 21.43 2.49 -12.94
CA LEU A 201 21.64 1.87 -14.25
C LEU A 201 20.43 2.12 -15.17
N PRO A 202 20.63 2.21 -16.48
CA PRO A 202 19.51 2.36 -17.42
C PRO A 202 18.71 1.06 -17.50
N ALA A 203 17.38 1.18 -17.46
CA ALA A 203 16.43 0.10 -17.69
C ALA A 203 15.41 0.53 -18.76
N ASP A 204 14.65 -0.41 -19.29
CA ASP A 204 13.58 -0.10 -20.21
C ASP A 204 12.50 0.76 -19.51
N ASP A 205 11.84 1.62 -20.27
CA ASP A 205 10.94 2.64 -19.70
C ASP A 205 9.68 2.04 -19.06
N ASP A 206 9.30 0.83 -19.44
CA ASP A 206 8.20 0.05 -18.88
C ASP A 206 8.62 -0.90 -17.74
N ALA A 207 9.93 -0.93 -17.42
CA ALA A 207 10.42 -1.77 -16.33
C ALA A 207 9.82 -1.36 -14.98
N SER A 208 9.56 -2.35 -14.14
CA SER A 208 9.09 -2.08 -12.78
C SER A 208 10.10 -1.23 -12.00
N PRO A 209 9.64 -0.24 -11.20
CA PRO A 209 10.51 0.61 -10.40
C PRO A 209 11.45 -0.19 -9.51
N ASN A 210 12.74 0.17 -9.54
CA ASN A 210 13.79 -0.50 -8.79
C ASN A 210 14.78 0.53 -8.23
N ARG A 211 15.39 0.22 -7.08
CA ARG A 211 16.33 1.08 -6.36
C ARG A 211 17.64 1.38 -7.12
N ALA A 212 17.98 0.56 -8.10
CA ALA A 212 19.24 0.63 -8.85
C ALA A 212 19.07 1.06 -10.29
N THR A 213 17.83 1.30 -10.75
CA THR A 213 17.56 1.57 -12.16
C THR A 213 16.75 2.83 -12.39
N LEU A 214 16.96 3.43 -13.57
CA LEU A 214 16.19 4.55 -14.10
C LEU A 214 15.74 4.22 -15.52
N PRO A 215 14.58 4.73 -15.97
CA PRO A 215 14.17 4.64 -17.36
C PRO A 215 15.23 5.24 -18.29
N ARG A 216 15.49 4.62 -19.43
CA ARG A 216 16.45 5.14 -20.43
C ARG A 216 16.08 6.54 -20.90
N SER A 217 14.79 6.81 -21.06
CA SER A 217 14.28 8.13 -21.46
C SER A 217 14.57 9.24 -20.45
N SER A 218 14.90 8.90 -19.20
CA SER A 218 15.21 9.90 -18.17
C SER A 218 16.66 10.39 -18.19
N TYR A 219 17.55 9.74 -18.95
CA TYR A 219 18.95 10.11 -19.02
C TYR A 219 19.16 11.33 -19.92
N GLY A 220 19.94 12.29 -19.42
CA GLY A 220 20.23 13.53 -20.15
C GLY A 220 21.12 14.48 -19.35
N PRO A 221 21.39 15.66 -19.89
CA PRO A 221 22.15 16.70 -19.16
C PRO A 221 21.30 17.23 -17.99
N GLY A 222 21.93 17.47 -16.84
CA GLY A 222 21.28 18.08 -15.69
C GLY A 222 21.02 17.12 -14.54
N SER A 223 19.85 17.22 -13.95
CA SER A 223 19.45 16.40 -12.80
C SER A 223 17.98 15.99 -12.88
N LEU A 224 17.65 15.02 -12.06
CA LEU A 224 16.32 14.42 -11.98
C LEU A 224 15.91 14.29 -10.49
N VAL A 225 14.65 14.51 -10.19
CA VAL A 225 14.04 14.13 -8.92
C VAL A 225 13.22 12.85 -9.15
N ALA A 226 13.55 11.81 -8.40
CA ALA A 226 12.82 10.55 -8.40
C ALA A 226 12.01 10.43 -7.12
N ILE A 227 10.72 10.15 -7.26
CA ILE A 227 9.81 9.87 -6.15
C ILE A 227 9.28 8.45 -6.35
N ASP A 228 9.66 7.56 -5.43
CA ASP A 228 9.27 6.17 -5.48
C ASP A 228 8.24 5.90 -4.37
N VAL A 229 7.00 5.63 -4.74
CA VAL A 229 5.91 5.35 -3.81
C VAL A 229 5.57 3.87 -3.83
N VAL A 230 5.53 3.28 -2.66
CA VAL A 230 5.16 1.88 -2.46
C VAL A 230 4.01 1.80 -1.47
N PHE A 231 2.98 1.10 -1.84
CA PHE A 231 1.80 0.84 -1.01
C PHE A 231 1.51 -0.65 -0.99
N ASP A 232 1.35 -1.22 0.21
CA ASP A 232 0.97 -2.62 0.39
C ASP A 232 -0.55 -2.72 0.49
N PHE A 233 -1.18 -2.96 -0.67
CA PHE A 233 -2.63 -3.13 -0.77
C PHE A 233 -3.05 -4.46 -0.15
N GLN A 234 -3.90 -4.40 0.88
CA GLN A 234 -4.51 -5.59 1.48
C GLN A 234 -5.98 -5.68 1.09
N PRO A 235 -6.43 -6.77 0.46
CA PRO A 235 -7.83 -6.99 0.12
C PRO A 235 -8.74 -6.87 1.35
N THR A 236 -9.91 -6.27 1.18
CA THR A 236 -10.89 -6.12 2.26
C THR A 236 -11.56 -7.45 2.60
N PHE A 237 -11.81 -8.27 1.57
CA PHE A 237 -12.36 -9.62 1.72
C PHE A 237 -11.30 -10.64 1.36
N GLY A 238 -11.20 -11.70 2.15
CA GLY A 238 -10.25 -12.78 1.89
C GLY A 238 -8.81 -12.47 2.31
N SER A 239 -8.56 -11.48 3.17
CA SER A 239 -7.22 -11.12 3.65
C SER A 239 -6.49 -12.27 4.37
N GLY A 240 -7.21 -13.30 4.83
CA GLY A 240 -6.62 -14.52 5.38
C GLY A 240 -6.09 -15.50 4.34
N PHE A 241 -6.49 -15.37 3.07
CA PHE A 241 -6.12 -16.27 1.98
C PHE A 241 -5.29 -15.56 0.90
N VAL A 242 -5.47 -14.26 0.73
CA VAL A 242 -4.75 -13.46 -0.26
C VAL A 242 -3.75 -12.57 0.46
N PRO A 243 -2.44 -12.72 0.18
CA PRO A 243 -1.42 -11.87 0.78
C PRO A 243 -1.57 -10.42 0.30
N ALA A 244 -0.92 -9.49 1.01
CA ALA A 244 -0.85 -8.11 0.57
C ALA A 244 -0.18 -8.02 -0.81
N ILE A 245 -0.73 -7.18 -1.68
CA ILE A 245 -0.22 -6.94 -3.04
C ILE A 245 0.56 -5.64 -3.00
N ARG A 246 1.85 -5.72 -3.30
CA ARG A 246 2.72 -4.56 -3.36
C ARG A 246 2.47 -3.76 -4.64
N ILE A 247 2.08 -2.50 -4.47
CA ILE A 247 1.92 -1.53 -5.56
C ILE A 247 3.08 -0.56 -5.48
N ALA A 248 3.97 -0.57 -6.47
CA ALA A 248 5.09 0.36 -6.57
C ALA A 248 4.91 1.24 -7.82
N ARG A 249 5.09 2.55 -7.65
CA ARG A 249 5.06 3.55 -8.73
C ARG A 249 6.15 4.57 -8.51
N SER A 250 6.78 4.97 -9.59
CA SER A 250 7.81 6.00 -9.58
C SER A 250 7.42 7.16 -10.48
N ALA A 251 7.71 8.37 -10.04
CA ALA A 251 7.63 9.57 -10.85
C ALA A 251 9.03 10.16 -10.98
N TYR A 252 9.38 10.50 -12.21
CA TYR A 252 10.65 11.09 -12.59
C TYR A 252 10.40 12.47 -13.16
N VAL A 253 10.99 13.51 -12.58
CA VAL A 253 10.74 14.88 -13.00
C VAL A 253 12.03 15.68 -13.00
N LEU A 254 12.19 16.51 -14.02
CA LEU A 254 13.29 17.47 -14.09
C LEU A 254 12.95 18.69 -13.22
N PRO A 255 13.90 19.25 -12.45
CA PRO A 255 13.72 20.53 -11.77
C PRO A 255 13.31 21.62 -12.75
N ARG A 256 12.30 22.44 -12.38
CA ARG A 256 11.77 23.46 -13.28
C ARG A 256 12.57 24.76 -13.29
N TYR A 257 13.09 25.14 -12.13
CA TYR A 257 13.71 26.44 -11.92
C TYR A 257 15.18 26.35 -11.52
N ALA A 258 15.71 25.14 -11.39
CA ALA A 258 17.05 24.88 -10.92
C ALA A 258 17.76 23.85 -11.80
N SER A 259 19.07 23.88 -11.80
CA SER A 259 19.89 22.82 -12.44
C SER A 259 19.95 21.54 -11.59
N LEU A 260 19.71 21.67 -10.29
CA LEU A 260 19.69 20.59 -9.30
C LEU A 260 18.81 21.00 -8.12
N VAL A 261 18.06 20.06 -7.58
CA VAL A 261 17.44 20.19 -6.25
C VAL A 261 18.31 19.44 -5.25
N ASN A 262 18.92 20.17 -4.30
CA ASN A 262 19.75 19.60 -3.26
C ASN A 262 19.00 19.58 -1.91
N TYR A 263 19.46 18.76 -0.98
CA TYR A 263 18.90 18.66 0.36
C TYR A 263 19.67 19.56 1.34
N ASP A 264 18.93 20.46 2.00
CA ASP A 264 19.47 21.28 3.09
C ASP A 264 19.44 20.46 4.39
N THR A 265 20.62 20.21 4.93
CA THR A 265 20.79 19.46 6.17
C THR A 265 20.58 20.31 7.43
N THR A 266 20.32 21.60 7.29
CA THR A 266 19.99 22.49 8.42
C THR A 266 18.66 22.06 9.04
N ASN A 267 18.65 21.87 10.36
CA ASN A 267 17.47 21.34 11.09
C ASN A 267 16.95 20.00 10.57
N ASN A 268 17.86 19.13 10.11
CA ASN A 268 17.52 17.81 9.61
C ASN A 268 16.90 16.94 10.72
N THR A 269 15.70 16.42 10.47
CA THR A 269 15.00 15.45 11.34
C THR A 269 15.39 14.00 11.08
N GLY A 270 16.33 13.76 10.15
CA GLY A 270 16.74 12.44 9.72
C GLY A 270 15.88 11.85 8.60
N ILE A 271 14.92 12.61 8.04
CA ILE A 271 14.06 12.13 6.95
C ILE A 271 14.83 11.86 5.65
N ALA A 272 15.89 12.59 5.40
CA ALA A 272 16.77 12.44 4.25
C ALA A 272 18.24 12.65 4.62
N THR A 273 19.12 12.17 3.78
CA THR A 273 20.56 12.34 3.90
C THR A 273 21.17 12.78 2.59
N ARG A 274 22.16 13.66 2.66
CA ARG A 274 22.98 14.07 1.52
C ARG A 274 24.10 13.08 1.30
N CYS A 275 24.35 12.73 0.06
CA CYS A 275 25.40 11.78 -0.31
C CYS A 275 26.78 12.45 -0.29
N THR A 276 27.81 11.68 0.02
CA THR A 276 29.20 12.17 0.03
C THR A 276 29.64 12.59 -1.39
N GLY A 277 30.28 13.75 -1.50
CA GLY A 277 30.76 14.27 -2.79
C GLY A 277 29.79 15.19 -3.53
N PHE A 278 28.67 15.57 -2.89
CA PHE A 278 27.67 16.48 -3.45
C PHE A 278 27.32 17.63 -2.52
#